data_f91b25e4e95fa57223bc7fdfc4c03494
#
_entry.id   f91b25e4e95fa57223bc7fdfc4c03494
#
_cell.length_a   1.000
_cell.length_b   1.000
_cell.length_c   1.000
_cell.angle_alpha   90.00
_cell.angle_beta   90.00
_cell.angle_gamma   90.00
#
_symmetry.space_group_name_H-M   'P 1'
#
loop_
_entity.id
_entity.type
_entity.pdbx_description
1 polymer ?
#
loop_
_entity_poly.entity_id
_entity_poly.type
_entity_poly.pdbx_seq_one_letter_code
_entity_poly.pdbx_strand_id
1 'polypeptide(L)'
;MATVVAFHAHPDDETLLTGGTLAKLSAAGHRTVIVVATDGHMADLDGRKPLRLGELAASAAALGVHRVVHLGYADSGHGAVLYADPPDRMRFARADPEEAAGRLAAILREEHAEILLSYDRNGGYGHRDHVRVHQVGKRAAELAGVSRVLDATLPREGYTRLVRSLERLRVPFRYDPSVLASLFSPRSAITHRIDVAAQAAQRKTALAAHRSIVEGSSRFATIAKVLLRLPTPILARVMHWEWFAEEGATPGSGAPLDDIFLPAPR
;
A
#
# COMPACT_ATOMS: atom_id res chain seq x y z
N MET A 1 -23.49 -3.71 3.33
CA MET A 1 -22.57 -2.64 2.89
C MET A 1 -21.54 -2.48 4.00
N ALA A 2 -20.28 -2.73 3.72
CA ALA A 2 -19.19 -2.67 4.69
C ALA A 2 -18.28 -1.46 4.39
N THR A 3 -17.52 -1.00 5.40
CA THR A 3 -16.51 0.03 5.23
C THR A 3 -15.11 -0.59 5.32
N VAL A 4 -14.28 -0.34 4.31
CA VAL A 4 -12.89 -0.77 4.24
C VAL A 4 -12.00 0.45 4.16
N VAL A 5 -11.05 0.56 5.09
CA VAL A 5 -10.05 1.62 5.11
C VAL A 5 -8.71 1.03 4.69
N ALA A 6 -8.03 1.66 3.74
CA ALA A 6 -6.67 1.33 3.35
C ALA A 6 -5.71 2.40 3.87
N PHE A 7 -4.75 1.99 4.69
CA PHE A 7 -3.74 2.86 5.28
C PHE A 7 -2.40 2.67 4.56
N HIS A 8 -1.92 3.73 3.93
CA HIS A 8 -0.70 3.77 3.14
C HIS A 8 0.30 4.79 3.68
N ALA A 9 1.57 4.63 3.33
CA ALA A 9 2.62 5.55 3.71
C ALA A 9 2.60 6.82 2.84
N HIS A 10 2.56 6.64 1.51
CA HIS A 10 2.70 7.72 0.54
C HIS A 10 1.58 7.72 -0.50
N PRO A 11 1.30 8.87 -1.12
CA PRO A 11 0.52 8.90 -2.36
C PRO A 11 1.24 8.14 -3.48
N ASP A 12 0.63 7.13 -4.05
CA ASP A 12 1.01 6.16 -5.09
C ASP A 12 1.00 4.69 -4.63
N ASP A 13 1.23 4.43 -3.36
CA ASP A 13 1.27 3.07 -2.80
C ASP A 13 -0.04 2.29 -3.05
N GLU A 14 -1.19 2.99 -3.01
CA GLU A 14 -2.51 2.38 -3.20
C GLU A 14 -2.63 1.68 -4.56
N THR A 15 -1.98 2.20 -5.61
CA THR A 15 -2.17 1.72 -6.98
C THR A 15 -1.62 0.32 -7.21
N LEU A 16 -0.57 -0.07 -6.48
CA LEU A 16 0.12 -1.35 -6.66
C LEU A 16 -0.39 -2.46 -5.76
N LEU A 17 -0.74 -2.14 -4.51
CA LEU A 17 -0.95 -3.15 -3.48
C LEU A 17 -2.44 -3.38 -3.14
N THR A 18 -3.29 -2.36 -3.31
CA THR A 18 -4.68 -2.42 -2.87
C THR A 18 -5.67 -1.82 -3.86
N GLY A 19 -5.21 -1.16 -4.91
CA GLY A 19 -6.06 -0.38 -5.81
C GLY A 19 -7.10 -1.23 -6.55
N GLY A 20 -6.75 -2.44 -6.93
CA GLY A 20 -7.70 -3.36 -7.55
C GLY A 20 -8.78 -3.82 -6.57
N THR A 21 -8.39 -4.16 -5.34
CA THR A 21 -9.33 -4.53 -4.26
C THR A 21 -10.25 -3.35 -3.94
N LEU A 22 -9.71 -2.14 -3.76
CA LEU A 22 -10.52 -0.94 -3.50
C LEU A 22 -11.51 -0.66 -4.63
N ALA A 23 -11.08 -0.73 -5.89
CA ALA A 23 -11.97 -0.53 -7.04
C ALA A 23 -13.06 -1.62 -7.14
N LYS A 24 -12.71 -2.88 -6.85
CA LYS A 24 -13.66 -4.01 -6.82
C LYS A 24 -14.72 -3.79 -5.75
N LEU A 25 -14.31 -3.39 -4.54
CA LEU A 25 -15.20 -3.12 -3.42
C LEU A 25 -16.11 -1.92 -3.66
N SER A 26 -15.57 -0.82 -4.18
CA SER A 26 -16.36 0.35 -4.55
C SER A 26 -17.42 0.02 -5.58
N ALA A 27 -17.07 -0.76 -6.62
CA ALA A 27 -18.01 -1.22 -7.64
C ALA A 27 -19.09 -2.17 -7.08
N ALA A 28 -18.81 -2.89 -6.00
CA ALA A 28 -19.75 -3.74 -5.28
C ALA A 28 -20.62 -2.97 -4.26
N GLY A 29 -20.49 -1.64 -4.17
CA GLY A 29 -21.28 -0.79 -3.28
C GLY A 29 -20.76 -0.74 -1.83
N HIS A 30 -19.54 -1.19 -1.55
CA HIS A 30 -18.91 -1.01 -0.26
C HIS A 30 -18.28 0.38 -0.16
N ARG A 31 -18.23 0.93 1.06
CA ARG A 31 -17.54 2.19 1.32
C ARG A 31 -16.03 1.93 1.43
N THR A 32 -15.24 2.66 0.65
CA THR A 32 -13.78 2.58 0.63
C THR A 32 -13.17 3.93 0.98
N VAL A 33 -12.14 3.92 1.82
CA VAL A 33 -11.41 5.10 2.27
C VAL A 33 -9.92 4.85 2.15
N ILE A 34 -9.18 5.82 1.62
CA ILE A 34 -7.71 5.82 1.63
C ILE A 34 -7.24 6.80 2.70
N VAL A 35 -6.36 6.34 3.57
CA VAL A 35 -5.60 7.17 4.50
C VAL A 35 -4.13 7.08 4.12
N VAL A 36 -3.45 8.21 3.93
CA VAL A 36 -2.00 8.26 3.76
C VAL A 36 -1.36 8.91 4.98
N ALA A 37 -0.24 8.35 5.44
CA ALA A 37 0.50 8.90 6.56
C ALA A 37 1.18 10.22 6.16
N THR A 38 1.79 10.25 4.98
CA THR A 38 2.62 11.36 4.50
C THR A 38 2.11 11.95 3.20
N ASP A 39 2.57 13.16 2.92
CA ASP A 39 2.34 13.82 1.63
C ASP A 39 3.29 13.36 0.50
N GLY A 40 4.23 12.47 0.82
CA GLY A 40 5.23 11.96 -0.10
C GLY A 40 6.33 12.98 -0.49
N HIS A 41 6.47 14.09 0.23
CA HIS A 41 7.50 15.09 0.00
C HIS A 41 8.55 15.07 1.11
N MET A 42 9.82 15.09 0.69
CA MET A 42 10.95 15.14 1.61
C MET A 42 11.41 16.57 1.93
N ALA A 43 11.18 17.51 1.02
CA ALA A 43 11.55 18.91 1.18
C ALA A 43 10.44 19.73 1.86
N ASP A 44 10.83 20.94 2.32
CA ASP A 44 9.86 21.95 2.73
C ASP A 44 8.93 22.33 1.57
N LEU A 45 7.68 22.54 1.88
CA LEU A 45 6.68 22.95 0.89
C LEU A 45 6.60 24.46 0.70
N ASP A 46 7.28 25.26 1.56
CA ASP A 46 7.25 26.73 1.52
C ASP A 46 5.80 27.27 1.46
N GLY A 47 4.90 26.68 2.22
CA GLY A 47 3.48 27.02 2.24
C GLY A 47 2.67 26.56 1.01
N ARG A 48 3.28 25.86 0.06
CA ARG A 48 2.58 25.31 -1.12
C ARG A 48 1.78 24.05 -0.74
N LYS A 49 0.68 23.82 -1.43
CA LYS A 49 -0.07 22.58 -1.29
C LYS A 49 0.76 21.40 -1.85
N PRO A 50 0.79 20.25 -1.14
CA PRO A 50 1.47 19.05 -1.62
C PRO A 50 0.87 18.56 -2.94
N LEU A 51 1.65 18.62 -4.03
CA LEU A 51 1.21 18.18 -5.37
C LEU A 51 0.70 16.74 -5.36
N ARG A 52 1.40 15.85 -4.69
CA ARG A 52 1.10 14.40 -4.65
C ARG A 52 -0.24 14.09 -3.98
N LEU A 53 -0.73 14.93 -3.05
CA LEU A 53 -2.07 14.76 -2.48
C LEU A 53 -3.18 15.05 -3.51
N GLY A 54 -2.95 16.00 -4.44
CA GLY A 54 -3.85 16.22 -5.57
C GLY A 54 -3.85 15.05 -6.56
N GLU A 55 -2.69 14.47 -6.82
CA GLU A 55 -2.54 13.27 -7.63
C GLU A 55 -3.22 12.06 -6.99
N LEU A 56 -3.09 11.88 -5.66
CA LEU A 56 -3.79 10.85 -4.90
C LEU A 56 -5.32 11.02 -4.98
N ALA A 57 -5.83 12.24 -4.91
CA ALA A 57 -7.27 12.49 -5.06
C ALA A 57 -7.78 12.07 -6.46
N ALA A 58 -7.00 12.33 -7.51
CA ALA A 58 -7.32 11.89 -8.87
C ALA A 58 -7.22 10.36 -9.02
N SER A 59 -6.22 9.73 -8.40
CA SER A 59 -6.07 8.26 -8.33
C SER A 59 -7.28 7.63 -7.62
N ALA A 60 -7.63 8.13 -6.44
CA ALA A 60 -8.78 7.67 -5.66
C ALA A 60 -10.10 7.75 -6.44
N ALA A 61 -10.31 8.87 -7.17
CA ALA A 61 -11.48 9.03 -8.03
C ALA A 61 -11.52 7.96 -9.15
N ALA A 62 -10.37 7.64 -9.78
CA ALA A 62 -10.28 6.60 -10.80
C ALA A 62 -10.59 5.20 -10.25
N LEU A 63 -10.28 4.94 -8.97
CA LEU A 63 -10.58 3.68 -8.26
C LEU A 63 -12.02 3.65 -7.69
N GLY A 64 -12.76 4.76 -7.74
CA GLY A 64 -14.08 4.88 -7.13
C GLY A 64 -14.06 4.99 -5.61
N VAL A 65 -12.92 5.37 -5.02
CA VAL A 65 -12.77 5.53 -3.58
C VAL A 65 -13.56 6.75 -3.08
N HIS A 66 -14.25 6.58 -1.96
CA HIS A 66 -15.21 7.56 -1.43
C HIS A 66 -14.55 8.72 -0.67
N ARG A 67 -13.42 8.49 -0.02
CA ARG A 67 -12.74 9.50 0.81
C ARG A 67 -11.23 9.27 0.81
N VAL A 68 -10.48 10.38 0.84
CA VAL A 68 -9.02 10.40 1.04
C VAL A 68 -8.71 11.26 2.25
N VAL A 69 -7.84 10.78 3.14
CA VAL A 69 -7.39 11.49 4.33
C VAL A 69 -5.86 11.46 4.41
N HIS A 70 -5.25 12.58 4.81
CA HIS A 70 -3.82 12.70 5.08
C HIS A 70 -3.60 12.92 6.58
N LEU A 71 -2.69 12.15 7.22
CA LEU A 71 -2.41 12.27 8.64
C LEU A 71 -1.52 13.47 9.02
N GLY A 72 -0.91 14.14 8.04
CA GLY A 72 -0.15 15.38 8.26
C GLY A 72 1.34 15.20 8.45
N TYR A 73 1.91 14.03 8.16
CA TYR A 73 3.34 13.78 8.27
C TYR A 73 4.10 14.02 6.98
N ALA A 74 5.41 14.28 7.08
CA ALA A 74 6.34 14.33 5.95
C ALA A 74 6.90 12.93 5.66
N ASP A 75 7.27 12.68 4.40
CA ASP A 75 7.99 11.49 3.96
C ASP A 75 9.36 11.37 4.67
N SER A 76 9.66 10.20 5.21
CA SER A 76 10.91 9.95 5.96
C SER A 76 12.09 9.56 5.07
N GLY A 77 11.85 9.38 3.78
CA GLY A 77 12.84 8.93 2.81
C GLY A 77 13.26 7.48 2.97
N HIS A 78 13.92 6.97 1.95
CA HIS A 78 14.42 5.61 1.87
C HIS A 78 15.94 5.55 2.10
N GLY A 79 16.45 4.40 2.59
CA GLY A 79 17.87 4.14 2.78
C GLY A 79 18.35 4.39 4.21
N ALA A 80 19.70 4.44 4.42
CA ALA A 80 20.30 4.46 5.75
C ALA A 80 20.11 5.80 6.51
N VAL A 81 19.96 6.90 5.76
CA VAL A 81 19.89 8.25 6.37
C VAL A 81 18.44 8.57 6.73
N LEU A 82 18.20 8.94 8.00
CA LEU A 82 16.97 9.59 8.43
C LEU A 82 17.21 11.10 8.48
N TYR A 83 16.62 11.81 7.54
CA TYR A 83 16.78 13.27 7.42
C TYR A 83 16.13 14.00 8.60
N ALA A 84 16.56 15.25 8.84
CA ALA A 84 15.89 16.14 9.79
C ALA A 84 14.46 16.44 9.34
N ASP A 85 13.59 16.76 10.30
CA ASP A 85 12.23 17.17 9.99
C ASP A 85 12.23 18.48 9.20
N PRO A 86 11.35 18.64 8.19
CA PRO A 86 11.08 19.94 7.60
C PRO A 86 10.44 20.87 8.66
N PRO A 87 10.55 22.21 8.51
CA PRO A 87 10.11 23.17 9.52
C PRO A 87 8.63 23.10 9.89
N ASP A 88 7.79 22.67 8.95
CA ASP A 88 6.33 22.74 9.04
C ASP A 88 5.67 21.44 9.51
N ARG A 89 6.38 20.30 9.49
CA ARG A 89 5.82 19.01 9.86
C ARG A 89 6.86 17.95 10.21
N MET A 90 6.47 17.02 11.07
CA MET A 90 7.32 15.90 11.49
C MET A 90 7.36 14.79 10.42
N ARG A 91 8.50 14.12 10.27
CA ARG A 91 8.59 12.89 9.46
C ARG A 91 7.93 11.72 10.17
N PHE A 92 7.21 10.91 9.41
CA PHE A 92 6.41 9.82 9.95
C PHE A 92 7.24 8.81 10.77
N ALA A 93 8.47 8.51 10.35
CA ALA A 93 9.35 7.62 11.12
C ALA A 93 9.78 8.19 12.49
N ARG A 94 9.68 9.52 12.71
CA ARG A 94 9.97 10.20 13.97
C ARG A 94 8.75 10.42 14.84
N ALA A 95 7.55 10.29 14.27
CA ALA A 95 6.31 10.49 14.99
C ALA A 95 6.17 9.50 16.15
N ASP A 96 5.54 9.95 17.23
CA ASP A 96 5.11 9.04 18.30
C ASP A 96 4.10 8.03 17.74
N PRO A 97 4.38 6.72 17.84
CA PRO A 97 3.48 5.68 17.34
C PRO A 97 2.08 5.73 17.94
N GLU A 98 1.96 6.04 19.23
CA GLU A 98 0.66 6.11 19.92
C GLU A 98 -0.16 7.34 19.46
N GLU A 99 0.50 8.46 19.24
CA GLU A 99 -0.14 9.67 18.69
C GLU A 99 -0.63 9.41 17.24
N ALA A 100 0.22 8.85 16.39
CA ALA A 100 -0.14 8.52 15.02
C ALA A 100 -1.25 7.46 14.96
N ALA A 101 -1.21 6.44 15.82
CA ALA A 101 -2.26 5.44 15.94
C ALA A 101 -3.57 6.04 16.43
N GLY A 102 -3.53 7.00 17.37
CA GLY A 102 -4.69 7.74 17.84
C GLY A 102 -5.39 8.52 16.71
N ARG A 103 -4.62 9.21 15.85
CA ARG A 103 -5.15 9.90 14.65
C ARG A 103 -5.84 8.95 13.69
N LEU A 104 -5.21 7.83 13.35
CA LEU A 104 -5.80 6.83 12.48
C LEU A 104 -7.03 6.17 13.12
N ALA A 105 -6.97 5.84 14.43
CA ALA A 105 -8.09 5.24 15.15
C ALA A 105 -9.34 6.15 15.18
N ALA A 106 -9.15 7.47 15.24
CA ALA A 106 -10.26 8.43 15.16
C ALA A 106 -10.97 8.31 13.79
N ILE A 107 -10.20 8.20 12.70
CA ILE A 107 -10.75 8.01 11.34
C ILE A 107 -11.44 6.64 11.22
N LEU A 108 -10.86 5.58 11.74
CA LEU A 108 -11.46 4.24 11.71
C LEU A 108 -12.82 4.20 12.42
N ARG A 109 -12.95 4.92 13.56
CA ARG A 109 -14.22 5.04 14.28
C ARG A 109 -15.23 5.89 13.53
N GLU A 110 -14.80 7.06 13.00
CA GLU A 110 -15.64 7.96 12.21
C GLU A 110 -16.27 7.23 11.02
N GLU A 111 -15.47 6.41 10.32
CA GLU A 111 -15.87 5.65 9.15
C GLU A 111 -16.58 4.33 9.49
N HIS A 112 -16.68 3.95 10.77
CA HIS A 112 -17.19 2.65 11.19
C HIS A 112 -16.50 1.50 10.43
N ALA A 113 -15.16 1.55 10.37
CA ALA A 113 -14.35 0.61 9.59
C ALA A 113 -14.50 -0.82 10.11
N GLU A 114 -14.82 -1.75 9.22
CA GLU A 114 -14.87 -3.18 9.53
C GLU A 114 -13.56 -3.89 9.24
N ILE A 115 -12.83 -3.41 8.22
CA ILE A 115 -11.54 -3.94 7.79
C ILE A 115 -10.55 -2.81 7.59
N LEU A 116 -9.33 -2.99 8.10
CA LEU A 116 -8.18 -2.17 7.80
C LEU A 116 -7.24 -2.94 6.86
N LEU A 117 -6.95 -2.38 5.69
CA LEU A 117 -5.84 -2.81 4.85
C LEU A 117 -4.59 -2.03 5.27
N SER A 118 -3.51 -2.73 5.57
CA SER A 118 -2.23 -2.17 6.02
C SER A 118 -1.08 -2.79 5.23
N TYR A 119 0.15 -2.74 5.74
CA TYR A 119 1.30 -3.43 5.15
C TYR A 119 1.79 -4.53 6.05
N ASP A 120 2.51 -5.51 5.46
CA ASP A 120 3.19 -6.55 6.21
C ASP A 120 4.29 -5.96 7.13
N ARG A 121 4.69 -6.75 8.13
CA ARG A 121 5.69 -6.35 9.14
C ARG A 121 7.02 -5.85 8.57
N ASN A 122 7.34 -6.25 7.34
CA ASN A 122 8.59 -5.87 6.67
C ASN A 122 8.44 -4.55 5.90
N GLY A 123 7.24 -3.98 5.85
CA GLY A 123 6.92 -2.80 5.04
C GLY A 123 7.09 -3.08 3.54
N GLY A 124 6.70 -4.26 3.10
CA GLY A 124 6.85 -4.70 1.71
C GLY A 124 8.32 -4.78 1.30
N TYR A 125 8.82 -3.77 0.61
CA TYR A 125 10.20 -3.67 0.16
C TYR A 125 11.17 -3.02 1.18
N GLY A 126 10.76 -2.86 2.44
CA GLY A 126 11.61 -2.40 3.53
C GLY A 126 11.69 -0.88 3.68
N HIS A 127 10.73 -0.11 3.14
CA HIS A 127 10.67 1.33 3.40
C HIS A 127 10.28 1.59 4.87
N ARG A 128 11.01 2.49 5.56
CA ARG A 128 10.79 2.76 6.99
C ARG A 128 9.37 3.24 7.30
N ASP A 129 8.77 4.05 6.44
CA ASP A 129 7.39 4.51 6.60
C ASP A 129 6.39 3.38 6.40
N HIS A 130 6.67 2.40 5.53
CA HIS A 130 5.82 1.22 5.39
C HIS A 130 5.87 0.32 6.63
N VAL A 131 7.05 0.13 7.23
CA VAL A 131 7.17 -0.56 8.52
C VAL A 131 6.39 0.18 9.60
N ARG A 132 6.45 1.52 9.59
CA ARG A 132 5.68 2.34 10.52
C ARG A 132 4.17 2.24 10.29
N VAL A 133 3.71 2.15 9.03
CA VAL A 133 2.30 1.90 8.68
C VAL A 133 1.81 0.59 9.31
N HIS A 134 2.58 -0.50 9.23
CA HIS A 134 2.24 -1.76 9.90
C HIS A 134 2.05 -1.56 11.42
N GLN A 135 3.02 -0.93 12.09
CA GLN A 135 2.99 -0.71 13.54
C GLN A 135 1.80 0.17 13.96
N VAL A 136 1.66 1.31 13.31
CA VAL A 136 0.59 2.29 13.57
C VAL A 136 -0.79 1.74 13.20
N GLY A 137 -0.90 1.05 12.05
CA GLY A 137 -2.14 0.45 11.60
C GLY A 137 -2.68 -0.61 12.56
N LYS A 138 -1.82 -1.52 13.01
CA LYS A 138 -2.16 -2.53 14.01
C LYS A 138 -2.65 -1.88 15.31
N ARG A 139 -1.89 -0.93 15.84
CA ARG A 139 -2.25 -0.23 17.07
C ARG A 139 -3.53 0.58 16.93
N ALA A 140 -3.74 1.25 15.80
CA ALA A 140 -4.97 1.99 15.53
C ALA A 140 -6.20 1.08 15.45
N ALA A 141 -6.07 -0.11 14.85
CA ALA A 141 -7.13 -1.09 14.81
C ALA A 141 -7.53 -1.55 16.21
N GLU A 142 -6.54 -1.83 17.09
CA GLU A 142 -6.78 -2.16 18.51
C GLU A 142 -7.55 -1.03 19.22
N LEU A 143 -7.08 0.21 19.07
CA LEU A 143 -7.69 1.40 19.69
C LEU A 143 -9.12 1.66 19.17
N ALA A 144 -9.38 1.35 17.91
CA ALA A 144 -10.69 1.58 17.28
C ALA A 144 -11.66 0.40 17.43
N GLY A 145 -11.18 -0.77 17.87
CA GLY A 145 -11.97 -2.01 17.92
C GLY A 145 -12.19 -2.66 16.57
N VAL A 146 -11.35 -2.36 15.57
CA VAL A 146 -11.36 -3.02 14.25
C VAL A 146 -10.66 -4.37 14.39
N SER A 147 -11.42 -5.44 14.33
CA SER A 147 -10.92 -6.80 14.61
C SER A 147 -10.17 -7.44 13.44
N ARG A 148 -10.26 -6.87 12.24
CA ARG A 148 -9.68 -7.45 11.03
C ARG A 148 -8.70 -6.48 10.37
N VAL A 149 -7.43 -6.87 10.39
CA VAL A 149 -6.34 -6.17 9.70
C VAL A 149 -5.77 -7.12 8.66
N LEU A 150 -5.77 -6.70 7.41
CA LEU A 150 -5.21 -7.43 6.29
C LEU A 150 -3.99 -6.70 5.76
N ASP A 151 -2.83 -7.28 5.95
CA ASP A 151 -1.55 -6.73 5.53
C ASP A 151 -1.30 -7.00 4.05
N ALA A 152 -1.34 -5.96 3.23
CA ALA A 152 -1.03 -6.04 1.80
C ALA A 152 0.45 -6.44 1.61
N THR A 153 0.69 -7.44 0.76
CA THR A 153 2.02 -8.00 0.55
C THR A 153 2.14 -8.65 -0.83
N LEU A 154 3.31 -9.17 -1.15
CA LEU A 154 3.55 -10.05 -2.28
C LEU A 154 4.13 -11.38 -1.80
N PRO A 155 3.89 -12.50 -2.50
CA PRO A 155 4.56 -13.76 -2.18
C PRO A 155 6.07 -13.63 -2.36
N ARG A 156 6.85 -13.62 -1.27
CA ARG A 156 8.33 -13.45 -1.26
C ARG A 156 9.02 -14.37 -2.27
N GLU A 157 8.62 -15.63 -2.32
CA GLU A 157 9.22 -16.63 -3.20
C GLU A 157 8.96 -16.29 -4.69
N GLY A 158 7.78 -15.75 -4.99
CA GLY A 158 7.43 -15.28 -6.33
C GLY A 158 8.27 -14.07 -6.73
N TYR A 159 8.35 -13.09 -5.84
CA TYR A 159 9.16 -11.88 -6.03
C TYR A 159 10.65 -12.22 -6.20
N THR A 160 11.19 -13.08 -5.33
CA THR A 160 12.59 -13.52 -5.42
C THR A 160 12.87 -14.24 -6.74
N ARG A 161 11.97 -15.10 -7.20
CA ARG A 161 12.11 -15.76 -8.53
C ARG A 161 12.12 -14.75 -9.67
N LEU A 162 11.23 -13.75 -9.64
CA LEU A 162 11.18 -12.68 -10.62
C LEU A 162 12.52 -11.92 -10.67
N VAL A 163 13.01 -11.45 -9.53
CA VAL A 163 14.29 -10.72 -9.42
C VAL A 163 15.44 -11.55 -10.00
N ARG A 164 15.58 -12.81 -9.59
CA ARG A 164 16.62 -13.71 -10.12
C ARG A 164 16.51 -13.94 -11.62
N SER A 165 15.28 -13.97 -12.16
CA SER A 165 15.07 -14.10 -13.61
C SER A 165 15.52 -12.84 -14.35
N LEU A 166 15.22 -11.66 -13.81
CA LEU A 166 15.66 -10.37 -14.36
C LEU A 166 17.19 -10.23 -14.33
N GLU A 167 17.84 -10.67 -13.25
CA GLU A 167 19.30 -10.71 -13.13
C GLU A 167 19.94 -11.62 -14.20
N ARG A 168 19.37 -12.81 -14.44
CA ARG A 168 19.83 -13.73 -15.50
C ARG A 168 19.71 -13.11 -16.91
N LEU A 169 18.65 -12.32 -17.12
CA LEU A 169 18.43 -11.57 -18.36
C LEU A 169 19.27 -10.29 -18.45
N ARG A 170 20.20 -10.06 -17.48
CA ARG A 170 21.05 -8.87 -17.38
C ARG A 170 20.30 -7.55 -17.29
N VAL A 171 19.05 -7.57 -16.85
CA VAL A 171 18.34 -6.34 -16.48
C VAL A 171 19.03 -5.76 -15.24
N PRO A 172 19.33 -4.44 -15.16
CA PRO A 172 20.03 -3.84 -14.03
C PRO A 172 19.14 -3.73 -12.80
N PHE A 173 18.70 -4.86 -12.28
CA PHE A 173 17.83 -5.00 -11.12
C PHE A 173 18.49 -5.96 -10.13
N ARG A 174 19.35 -5.41 -9.27
CA ARG A 174 20.11 -6.21 -8.31
C ARG A 174 19.62 -5.91 -6.90
N TYR A 175 19.40 -6.96 -6.13
CA TYR A 175 19.22 -6.92 -4.69
C TYR A 175 20.24 -7.81 -4.00
N ASP A 176 20.70 -7.39 -2.82
CA ASP A 176 21.42 -8.27 -1.92
C ASP A 176 20.51 -9.46 -1.55
N PRO A 177 21.01 -10.71 -1.62
CA PRO A 177 20.21 -11.89 -1.26
C PRO A 177 19.65 -11.84 0.17
N SER A 178 20.38 -11.23 1.12
CA SER A 178 19.92 -11.06 2.50
C SER A 178 18.72 -10.11 2.59
N VAL A 179 18.73 -9.04 1.80
CA VAL A 179 17.60 -8.10 1.68
C VAL A 179 16.39 -8.79 1.07
N LEU A 180 16.57 -9.56 -0.03
CA LEU A 180 15.48 -10.32 -0.64
C LEU A 180 14.80 -11.28 0.34
N ALA A 181 15.55 -11.87 1.26
CA ALA A 181 15.02 -12.78 2.27
C ALA A 181 14.11 -12.09 3.32
N SER A 182 14.24 -10.77 3.48
CA SER A 182 13.49 -9.96 4.44
C SER A 182 12.34 -9.17 3.80
N LEU A 183 12.23 -9.12 2.45
CA LEU A 183 11.13 -8.40 1.78
C LEU A 183 9.83 -9.19 1.82
N PHE A 184 8.72 -8.49 1.87
CA PHE A 184 7.37 -9.04 1.78
C PHE A 184 7.10 -10.22 2.74
N SER A 185 5.97 -10.89 2.58
CA SER A 185 5.61 -12.05 3.40
C SER A 185 5.92 -13.37 2.70
N PRO A 186 6.33 -14.42 3.44
CA PRO A 186 6.45 -15.75 2.85
C PRO A 186 5.07 -16.25 2.38
N ARG A 187 5.05 -17.08 1.34
CA ARG A 187 3.79 -17.62 0.82
C ARG A 187 2.95 -18.32 1.88
N SER A 188 3.61 -18.93 2.87
CA SER A 188 2.95 -19.58 4.00
C SER A 188 2.18 -18.63 4.92
N ALA A 189 2.49 -17.34 4.92
CA ALA A 189 1.78 -16.34 5.72
C ALA A 189 0.59 -15.70 4.98
N ILE A 190 0.44 -15.97 3.67
CA ILE A 190 -0.61 -15.36 2.86
C ILE A 190 -1.93 -16.08 3.10
N THR A 191 -2.93 -15.33 3.54
CA THR A 191 -4.27 -15.84 3.84
C THR A 191 -5.29 -15.52 2.76
N HIS A 192 -5.09 -14.41 2.00
CA HIS A 192 -6.03 -13.96 0.98
C HIS A 192 -5.31 -13.66 -0.34
N ARG A 193 -6.03 -13.92 -1.43
CA ARG A 193 -5.62 -13.65 -2.80
C ARG A 193 -6.81 -13.18 -3.62
N ILE A 194 -6.89 -11.88 -3.85
CA ILE A 194 -8.05 -11.26 -4.49
C ILE A 194 -7.79 -11.11 -5.99
N ASP A 195 -8.72 -11.65 -6.79
CA ASP A 195 -8.72 -11.43 -8.24
C ASP A 195 -9.19 -10.01 -8.55
N VAL A 196 -8.30 -9.25 -9.18
CA VAL A 196 -8.51 -7.84 -9.55
C VAL A 196 -8.25 -7.59 -11.04
N ALA A 197 -8.26 -8.64 -11.87
CA ALA A 197 -8.01 -8.50 -13.30
C ALA A 197 -9.02 -7.57 -13.99
N ALA A 198 -10.28 -7.62 -13.59
CA ALA A 198 -11.34 -6.78 -14.12
C ALA A 198 -11.12 -5.28 -13.83
N GLN A 199 -10.36 -4.92 -12.81
CA GLN A 199 -10.07 -3.55 -12.39
C GLN A 199 -8.81 -2.96 -13.04
N ALA A 200 -8.20 -3.66 -14.00
CA ALA A 200 -6.94 -3.24 -14.63
C ALA A 200 -7.01 -1.86 -15.30
N ALA A 201 -8.15 -1.50 -15.89
CA ALA A 201 -8.34 -0.19 -16.51
C ALA A 201 -8.34 0.94 -15.46
N GLN A 202 -9.08 0.77 -14.37
CA GLN A 202 -9.13 1.72 -13.25
C GLN A 202 -7.75 1.88 -12.61
N ARG A 203 -7.05 0.76 -12.34
CA ARG A 203 -5.68 0.78 -11.79
C ARG A 203 -4.70 1.50 -12.71
N LYS A 204 -4.81 1.30 -14.02
CA LYS A 204 -3.98 2.00 -15.01
C LYS A 204 -4.22 3.50 -14.97
N THR A 205 -5.48 3.94 -14.89
CA THR A 205 -5.85 5.35 -14.77
C THR A 205 -5.36 5.93 -13.45
N ALA A 206 -5.52 5.22 -12.34
CA ALA A 206 -5.04 5.61 -11.03
C ALA A 206 -3.51 5.80 -11.01
N LEU A 207 -2.76 4.84 -11.54
CA LEU A 207 -1.31 4.94 -11.66
C LEU A 207 -0.88 6.13 -12.53
N ALA A 208 -1.58 6.40 -13.64
CA ALA A 208 -1.30 7.53 -14.52
C ALA A 208 -1.58 8.90 -13.87
N ALA A 209 -2.40 8.96 -12.83
CA ALA A 209 -2.68 10.18 -12.08
C ALA A 209 -1.46 10.66 -11.28
N HIS A 210 -0.56 9.77 -10.86
CA HIS A 210 0.67 10.08 -10.12
C HIS A 210 1.79 10.56 -11.06
N ARG A 211 1.58 11.69 -11.73
CA ARG A 211 2.50 12.24 -12.73
C ARG A 211 3.88 12.52 -12.17
N SER A 212 3.96 13.12 -10.96
CA SER A 212 5.24 13.44 -10.32
C SER A 212 6.12 12.22 -10.12
N ILE A 213 5.52 11.05 -9.89
CA ILE A 213 6.21 9.77 -9.76
C ILE A 213 6.54 9.19 -11.14
N VAL A 214 5.56 9.14 -12.04
CA VAL A 214 5.74 8.56 -13.38
C VAL A 214 6.82 9.31 -14.17
N GLU A 215 6.87 10.64 -14.08
CA GLU A 215 7.87 11.46 -14.77
C GLU A 215 9.26 11.42 -14.10
N GLY A 216 9.33 10.92 -12.87
CA GLY A 216 10.58 10.80 -12.12
C GLY A 216 11.60 9.82 -12.73
N SER A 217 12.75 9.70 -12.05
CA SER A 217 13.87 8.82 -12.44
C SER A 217 14.08 7.64 -11.48
N SER A 218 13.19 7.45 -10.51
CA SER A 218 13.28 6.35 -9.54
C SER A 218 13.07 4.97 -10.19
N ARG A 219 13.47 3.91 -9.49
CA ARG A 219 13.14 2.53 -9.90
C ARG A 219 11.64 2.32 -10.03
N PHE A 220 10.87 2.90 -9.11
CA PHE A 220 9.42 2.85 -9.15
C PHE A 220 8.86 3.57 -10.39
N ALA A 221 9.38 4.75 -10.72
CA ALA A 221 9.02 5.46 -11.95
C ALA A 221 9.25 4.60 -13.21
N THR A 222 10.35 3.85 -13.24
CA THR A 222 10.64 2.94 -14.37
C THR A 222 9.60 1.84 -14.47
N ILE A 223 9.24 1.20 -13.34
CA ILE A 223 8.18 0.18 -13.28
C ILE A 223 6.84 0.77 -13.71
N ALA A 224 6.46 1.93 -13.18
CA ALA A 224 5.22 2.61 -13.52
C ALA A 224 5.12 2.92 -15.03
N LYS A 225 6.21 3.45 -15.63
CA LYS A 225 6.27 3.69 -17.09
C LYS A 225 6.07 2.41 -17.91
N VAL A 226 6.66 1.31 -17.48
CA VAL A 226 6.49 0.01 -18.15
C VAL A 226 5.04 -0.47 -18.03
N LEU A 227 4.47 -0.45 -16.84
CA LEU A 227 3.08 -0.87 -16.60
C LEU A 227 2.09 -0.03 -17.40
N LEU A 228 2.29 1.29 -17.47
CA LEU A 228 1.43 2.21 -18.22
C LEU A 228 1.49 1.99 -19.74
N ARG A 229 2.61 1.48 -20.27
CA ARG A 229 2.75 1.14 -21.70
C ARG A 229 2.08 -0.18 -22.09
N LEU A 230 1.83 -1.06 -21.12
CA LEU A 230 1.18 -2.33 -21.41
C LEU A 230 -0.27 -2.11 -21.88
N PRO A 231 -0.73 -2.82 -22.91
CA PRO A 231 -2.15 -2.93 -23.21
C PRO A 231 -2.94 -3.43 -21.99
N THR A 232 -4.14 -2.91 -21.76
CA THR A 232 -4.94 -3.26 -20.58
C THR A 232 -5.14 -4.77 -20.37
N PRO A 233 -5.36 -5.61 -21.40
CA PRO A 233 -5.46 -7.06 -21.19
C PRO A 233 -4.16 -7.70 -20.69
N ILE A 234 -3.00 -7.18 -21.10
CA ILE A 234 -1.70 -7.65 -20.62
C ILE A 234 -1.47 -7.19 -19.18
N LEU A 235 -1.79 -5.92 -18.88
CA LEU A 235 -1.73 -5.40 -17.52
C LEU A 235 -2.62 -6.22 -16.57
N ALA A 236 -3.84 -6.54 -16.97
CA ALA A 236 -4.76 -7.39 -16.23
C ALA A 236 -4.15 -8.75 -15.87
N ARG A 237 -3.38 -9.33 -16.77
CA ARG A 237 -2.69 -10.61 -16.53
C ARG A 237 -1.48 -10.47 -15.62
N VAL A 238 -0.71 -9.38 -15.75
CA VAL A 238 0.50 -9.13 -14.95
C VAL A 238 0.12 -8.76 -13.51
N MET A 239 -0.92 -7.95 -13.35
CA MET A 239 -1.39 -7.45 -12.05
C MET A 239 -2.72 -8.10 -11.64
N HIS A 240 -2.88 -9.39 -11.95
CA HIS A 240 -4.11 -10.14 -11.74
C HIS A 240 -4.50 -10.24 -10.27
N TRP A 241 -3.53 -10.37 -9.37
CA TRP A 241 -3.76 -10.70 -7.98
C TRP A 241 -3.27 -9.60 -7.04
N GLU A 242 -4.04 -9.34 -6.00
CA GLU A 242 -3.59 -8.67 -4.78
C GLU A 242 -3.61 -9.67 -3.62
N TRP A 243 -2.59 -9.58 -2.76
CA TRP A 243 -2.30 -10.58 -1.77
C TRP A 243 -2.29 -9.97 -0.38
N PHE A 244 -2.88 -10.68 0.59
CA PHE A 244 -2.94 -10.20 1.96
C PHE A 244 -2.62 -11.32 2.95
N ALA A 245 -2.03 -10.92 4.08
CA ALA A 245 -1.87 -11.73 5.28
C ALA A 245 -2.77 -11.15 6.37
N GLU A 246 -3.74 -11.90 6.88
CA GLU A 246 -4.59 -11.43 7.97
C GLU A 246 -3.85 -11.54 9.30
N GLU A 247 -3.79 -10.44 10.05
CA GLU A 247 -3.07 -10.36 11.33
C GLU A 247 -3.70 -11.30 12.36
N GLY A 248 -2.85 -12.07 13.06
CA GLY A 248 -3.29 -13.05 14.04
C GLY A 248 -3.92 -14.33 13.47
N ALA A 249 -4.00 -14.46 12.14
CA ALA A 249 -4.45 -15.70 11.52
C ALA A 249 -3.34 -16.74 11.46
N THR A 250 -3.72 -18.00 11.66
CA THR A 250 -2.84 -19.14 11.36
C THR A 250 -3.03 -19.52 9.89
N PRO A 251 -1.98 -19.43 9.05
CA PRO A 251 -2.11 -19.81 7.66
C PRO A 251 -2.53 -21.28 7.54
N GLY A 252 -3.61 -21.52 6.84
CA GLY A 252 -4.07 -22.88 6.56
C GLY A 252 -3.22 -23.57 5.49
N SER A 253 -3.29 -24.89 5.41
CA SER A 253 -2.70 -25.68 4.32
C SER A 253 -3.49 -25.55 2.99
N GLY A 254 -4.60 -24.82 2.99
CA GLY A 254 -5.49 -24.62 1.84
C GLY A 254 -5.06 -23.50 0.89
N ALA A 255 -5.84 -23.34 -0.18
CA ALA A 255 -5.70 -22.18 -1.05
C ALA A 255 -6.06 -20.89 -0.29
N PRO A 256 -5.40 -19.75 -0.58
CA PRO A 256 -5.80 -18.47 -0.03
C PRO A 256 -7.27 -18.15 -0.36
N LEU A 257 -7.95 -17.47 0.57
CA LEU A 257 -9.32 -16.99 0.41
C LEU A 257 -9.37 -15.95 -0.72
N ASP A 258 -10.46 -15.93 -1.46
CA ASP A 258 -10.67 -15.03 -2.63
C ASP A 258 -11.59 -13.86 -2.33
N ASP A 259 -12.05 -13.74 -1.10
CA ASP A 259 -12.88 -12.66 -0.59
C ASP A 259 -12.31 -12.13 0.74
N ILE A 260 -12.08 -10.80 0.82
CA ILE A 260 -11.55 -10.16 2.03
C ILE A 260 -12.52 -10.19 3.21
N PHE A 261 -13.80 -10.45 2.97
CA PHE A 261 -14.80 -10.55 4.03
C PHE A 261 -14.83 -11.93 4.71
N LEU A 262 -14.21 -12.93 4.12
CA LEU A 262 -14.05 -14.25 4.75
C LEU A 262 -12.89 -14.19 5.75
N PRO A 263 -13.09 -14.49 7.05
CA PRO A 263 -12.01 -14.50 8.03
C PRO A 263 -11.10 -15.71 7.81
N ALA A 264 -9.79 -15.50 7.90
CA ALA A 264 -8.85 -16.61 7.93
C ALA A 264 -8.91 -17.35 9.28
N PRO A 265 -8.61 -18.66 9.35
CA PRO A 265 -8.54 -19.40 10.59
C PRO A 265 -7.54 -18.77 11.59
N ARG A 266 -7.90 -18.76 12.87
CA ARG A 266 -7.04 -18.30 13.97
C ARG A 266 -6.43 -19.44 14.75
#